data_320cdfaf0e870c17612802ac4c769212
#
_entry.id   320cdfaf0e870c17612802ac4c769212
#
_cell.length_a   1.000
_cell.length_b   1.000
_cell.length_c   1.000
_cell.angle_alpha   90.00
_cell.angle_beta   90.00
_cell.angle_gamma   90.00
#
_symmetry.space_group_name_H-M   'P 1'
#
loop_
_entity.id
_entity.type
_entity.pdbx_description
1 polymer ?
#
loop_
_entity_poly.entity_id
_entity_poly.type
_entity_poly.pdbx_seq_one_letter_code
_entity_poly.pdbx_strand_id
1 'polypeptide(L)'
;MSKKEIENEAKELKEKLFMKRKNAFLRMSDSEIKKCEKFCEGYKRFLDAAKTEREAVVYIEREAKAAGFVKFDKKKKYKAGDKVYLINREKAAILAVIGSEPIENGVNLLAAHIDSPRLDMKQSPLVEKDDVGYFKSHYYGGIKKYQWTTVPMSLHGVIVKSDGTKITVNIGEDENDPVFCVSDLLPHLASAQMKRPSTELIKGEELNLIIGSRPFKDDEASERVKLNIMCILNKKYGITEADFLSAELEAVPAFKARDIGFDRSLVGGYGQDDRVCAYTELMAVLETKSPKKTAVAILTDKEETRIRRKYRTSVRVSQVLHRGPRRYFRSESARCFRKFKVPFG
;
A
#
# COMPACT_ATOMS: atom_id res chain seq x y z
N MET A 1 -33.39 -51.21 -4.77
CA MET A 1 -32.99 -50.23 -5.80
C MET A 1 -31.83 -50.75 -6.60
N SER A 2 -31.91 -50.65 -7.90
CA SER A 2 -30.77 -51.01 -8.76
C SER A 2 -29.67 -49.94 -8.60
N LYS A 3 -28.44 -50.33 -8.94
CA LYS A 3 -27.29 -49.39 -8.89
C LYS A 3 -27.55 -48.12 -9.71
N LYS A 4 -28.28 -48.21 -10.82
CA LYS A 4 -28.65 -47.13 -11.70
C LYS A 4 -29.69 -46.17 -11.10
N GLU A 5 -30.63 -46.67 -10.28
CA GLU A 5 -31.60 -45.86 -9.54
C GLU A 5 -30.91 -45.04 -8.45
N ILE A 6 -29.98 -45.63 -7.72
CA ILE A 6 -29.17 -44.94 -6.70
C ILE A 6 -28.31 -43.82 -7.32
N GLU A 7 -27.70 -44.08 -8.48
CA GLU A 7 -26.90 -43.10 -9.22
C GLU A 7 -27.73 -41.91 -9.71
N ASN A 8 -28.95 -42.17 -10.20
CA ASN A 8 -29.88 -41.14 -10.62
C ASN A 8 -30.37 -40.29 -9.44
N GLU A 9 -30.77 -40.91 -8.34
CA GLU A 9 -31.18 -40.23 -7.13
C GLU A 9 -30.04 -39.35 -6.56
N ALA A 10 -28.82 -39.89 -6.54
CA ALA A 10 -27.64 -39.13 -6.11
C ALA A 10 -27.35 -37.94 -6.99
N LYS A 11 -27.57 -38.06 -8.32
CA LYS A 11 -27.43 -36.95 -9.27
C LYS A 11 -28.47 -35.86 -9.04
N GLU A 12 -29.75 -36.21 -8.87
CA GLU A 12 -30.83 -35.29 -8.55
C GLU A 12 -30.58 -34.55 -7.22
N LEU A 13 -30.16 -35.31 -6.19
CA LEU A 13 -29.81 -34.74 -4.88
C LEU A 13 -28.63 -33.76 -5.00
N LYS A 14 -27.58 -34.07 -5.75
CA LYS A 14 -26.47 -33.14 -6.01
C LYS A 14 -26.92 -31.90 -6.73
N GLU A 15 -27.79 -32.04 -7.73
CA GLU A 15 -28.33 -30.88 -8.46
C GLU A 15 -29.19 -29.98 -7.59
N LYS A 16 -29.93 -30.54 -6.65
CA LYS A 16 -30.81 -29.84 -5.71
C LYS A 16 -30.06 -29.22 -4.53
N LEU A 17 -29.07 -29.93 -3.99
CA LEU A 17 -28.45 -29.57 -2.70
C LEU A 17 -27.12 -28.84 -2.87
N PHE A 18 -26.40 -29.07 -3.95
CA PHE A 18 -25.07 -28.47 -4.12
C PHE A 18 -25.15 -27.10 -4.80
N MET A 19 -24.35 -26.15 -4.28
CA MET A 19 -24.20 -24.85 -4.92
C MET A 19 -23.55 -25.01 -6.31
N LYS A 20 -24.23 -24.56 -7.36
CA LYS A 20 -23.68 -24.51 -8.72
C LYS A 20 -22.87 -23.22 -8.89
N ARG A 21 -21.55 -23.31 -8.71
CA ARG A 21 -20.64 -22.20 -9.00
C ARG A 21 -20.45 -22.09 -10.52
N LYS A 22 -20.80 -20.94 -11.07
CA LYS A 22 -20.50 -20.62 -12.48
C LYS A 22 -19.47 -19.50 -12.51
N ASN A 23 -18.50 -19.57 -13.41
CA ASN A 23 -17.58 -18.48 -13.67
C ASN A 23 -18.38 -17.21 -14.01
N ALA A 24 -17.96 -16.07 -13.46
CA ALA A 24 -18.64 -14.80 -13.65
C ALA A 24 -18.70 -14.40 -15.14
N PHE A 25 -17.61 -14.60 -15.89
CA PHE A 25 -17.54 -14.30 -17.31
C PHE A 25 -18.58 -15.06 -18.16
N LEU A 26 -19.02 -16.24 -17.72
CA LEU A 26 -20.11 -17.00 -18.40
C LEU A 26 -21.50 -16.37 -18.20
N ARG A 27 -21.63 -15.38 -17.32
CA ARG A 27 -22.90 -14.71 -16.99
C ARG A 27 -22.89 -13.23 -17.32
N MET A 28 -21.72 -12.64 -17.52
CA MET A 28 -21.57 -11.24 -17.87
C MET A 28 -21.86 -11.02 -19.35
N SER A 29 -22.54 -9.93 -19.66
CA SER A 29 -22.66 -9.41 -21.00
C SER A 29 -21.35 -8.74 -21.45
N ASP A 30 -21.14 -8.58 -22.75
CA ASP A 30 -20.00 -7.87 -23.32
C ASP A 30 -19.86 -6.43 -22.76
N SER A 31 -20.98 -5.79 -22.50
CA SER A 31 -21.01 -4.45 -21.88
C SER A 31 -20.47 -4.46 -20.44
N GLU A 32 -20.78 -5.49 -19.65
CA GLU A 32 -20.28 -5.64 -18.29
C GLU A 32 -18.80 -6.02 -18.29
N ILE A 33 -18.36 -6.85 -19.22
CA ILE A 33 -16.92 -7.18 -19.40
C ILE A 33 -16.14 -5.90 -19.70
N LYS A 34 -16.60 -5.06 -20.66
CA LYS A 34 -15.94 -3.77 -20.96
C LYS A 34 -15.89 -2.82 -19.78
N LYS A 35 -16.92 -2.80 -18.92
CA LYS A 35 -16.90 -2.00 -17.68
C LYS A 35 -15.87 -2.53 -16.69
N CYS A 36 -15.77 -3.85 -16.54
CA CYS A 36 -14.76 -4.51 -15.71
C CYS A 36 -13.33 -4.17 -16.18
N GLU A 37 -13.07 -4.30 -17.49
CA GLU A 37 -11.79 -3.94 -18.09
C GLU A 37 -11.43 -2.48 -17.82
N LYS A 38 -12.36 -1.55 -18.05
CA LYS A 38 -12.16 -0.13 -17.74
C LYS A 38 -11.87 0.12 -16.27
N PHE A 39 -12.53 -0.60 -15.37
CA PHE A 39 -12.28 -0.54 -13.93
C PHE A 39 -10.85 -1.03 -13.61
N CYS A 40 -10.41 -2.14 -14.21
CA CYS A 40 -9.07 -2.68 -14.05
C CYS A 40 -7.98 -1.73 -14.60
N GLU A 41 -8.24 -0.98 -15.69
CA GLU A 41 -7.34 0.08 -16.16
C GLU A 41 -7.17 1.18 -15.11
N GLY A 42 -8.22 1.57 -14.42
CA GLY A 42 -8.18 2.49 -13.29
C GLY A 42 -7.36 1.95 -12.13
N TYR A 43 -7.54 0.67 -11.82
CA TYR A 43 -6.80 -0.01 -10.77
C TYR A 43 -5.29 -0.10 -11.08
N LYS A 44 -4.91 -0.44 -12.31
CA LYS A 44 -3.49 -0.45 -12.72
C LYS A 44 -2.85 0.93 -12.56
N ARG A 45 -3.55 2.01 -12.96
CA ARG A 45 -3.07 3.38 -12.73
C ARG A 45 -2.91 3.72 -11.24
N PHE A 46 -3.82 3.24 -10.38
CA PHE A 46 -3.68 3.39 -8.94
C PHE A 46 -2.44 2.67 -8.41
N LEU A 47 -2.22 1.41 -8.79
CA LEU A 47 -1.04 0.63 -8.38
C LEU A 47 0.28 1.32 -8.79
N ASP A 48 0.33 1.89 -10.00
CA ASP A 48 1.52 2.58 -10.51
C ASP A 48 1.77 3.93 -9.82
N ALA A 49 0.70 4.65 -9.49
CA ALA A 49 0.80 5.97 -8.87
C ALA A 49 0.92 5.92 -7.33
N ALA A 50 0.65 4.78 -6.72
CA ALA A 50 0.57 4.60 -5.27
C ALA A 50 1.51 3.49 -4.79
N LYS A 51 2.80 3.63 -5.04
CA LYS A 51 3.82 2.65 -4.64
C LYS A 51 4.01 2.62 -3.13
N THR A 52 3.80 3.76 -2.46
CA THR A 52 3.88 3.91 -1.00
C THR A 52 2.53 4.36 -0.43
N GLU A 53 2.36 4.24 0.90
CA GLU A 53 1.15 4.72 1.56
C GLU A 53 0.98 6.24 1.44
N ARG A 54 2.08 7.01 1.37
CA ARG A 54 2.01 8.46 1.14
C ARG A 54 1.48 8.79 -0.24
N GLU A 55 1.98 8.11 -1.25
CA GLU A 55 1.52 8.29 -2.62
C GLU A 55 0.08 7.82 -2.81
N ALA A 56 -0.32 6.72 -2.13
CA ALA A 56 -1.71 6.29 -2.09
C ALA A 56 -2.63 7.39 -1.53
N VAL A 57 -2.22 8.05 -0.43
CA VAL A 57 -2.99 9.17 0.16
C VAL A 57 -3.09 10.35 -0.80
N VAL A 58 -2.01 10.69 -1.50
CA VAL A 58 -2.03 11.77 -2.52
C VAL A 58 -3.00 11.43 -3.65
N TYR A 59 -2.97 10.18 -4.14
CA TYR A 59 -3.91 9.70 -5.15
C TYR A 59 -5.36 9.80 -4.66
N ILE A 60 -5.63 9.26 -3.45
CA ILE A 60 -6.96 9.26 -2.83
C ILE A 60 -7.49 10.69 -2.66
N GLU A 61 -6.67 11.61 -2.17
CA GLU A 61 -7.07 13.00 -1.98
C GLU A 61 -7.41 13.69 -3.31
N ARG A 62 -6.63 13.43 -4.36
CA ARG A 62 -6.89 13.95 -5.72
C ARG A 62 -8.24 13.45 -6.24
N GLU A 63 -8.49 12.14 -6.18
CA GLU A 63 -9.74 11.55 -6.66
C GLU A 63 -10.95 12.02 -5.83
N ALA A 64 -10.78 12.13 -4.50
CA ALA A 64 -11.81 12.65 -3.62
C ALA A 64 -12.20 14.09 -3.99
N LYS A 65 -11.22 14.98 -4.20
CA LYS A 65 -11.45 16.35 -4.63
C LYS A 65 -12.17 16.41 -5.98
N ALA A 66 -11.74 15.59 -6.94
CA ALA A 66 -12.39 15.50 -8.26
C ALA A 66 -13.84 15.01 -8.17
N ALA A 67 -14.17 14.16 -7.19
CA ALA A 67 -15.52 13.67 -6.92
C ALA A 67 -16.37 14.61 -6.04
N GLY A 68 -15.86 15.81 -5.71
CA GLY A 68 -16.58 16.84 -4.95
C GLY A 68 -16.50 16.67 -3.43
N PHE A 69 -15.58 15.88 -2.93
CA PHE A 69 -15.31 15.82 -1.49
C PHE A 69 -14.57 17.08 -1.02
N VAL A 70 -14.95 17.59 0.14
CA VAL A 70 -14.30 18.71 0.79
C VAL A 70 -13.58 18.25 2.05
N LYS A 71 -12.51 18.94 2.42
CA LYS A 71 -11.78 18.63 3.66
C LYS A 71 -12.71 18.77 4.85
N PHE A 72 -12.72 17.75 5.72
CA PHE A 72 -13.53 17.77 6.94
C PHE A 72 -13.12 18.91 7.87
N ASP A 73 -14.10 19.73 8.25
CA ASP A 73 -13.96 20.78 9.26
C ASP A 73 -14.88 20.49 10.44
N LYS A 74 -14.30 20.28 11.60
CA LYS A 74 -15.03 19.98 12.84
C LYS A 74 -15.97 21.11 13.31
N LYS A 75 -15.83 22.33 12.77
CA LYS A 75 -16.70 23.47 13.11
C LYS A 75 -17.92 23.55 12.20
N LYS A 76 -17.89 22.88 11.06
CA LYS A 76 -18.97 22.88 10.08
C LYS A 76 -20.02 21.84 10.42
N LYS A 77 -21.30 22.16 10.20
CA LYS A 77 -22.41 21.21 10.19
C LYS A 77 -22.56 20.62 8.81
N TYR A 78 -22.73 19.32 8.74
CA TYR A 78 -22.93 18.59 7.50
C TYR A 78 -24.34 18.07 7.39
N LYS A 79 -24.87 18.00 6.18
CA LYS A 79 -26.22 17.48 5.84
C LYS A 79 -26.12 16.24 4.97
N ALA A 80 -27.22 15.54 4.84
CA ALA A 80 -27.31 14.36 3.96
C ALA A 80 -26.84 14.69 2.54
N GLY A 81 -25.98 13.83 1.99
CA GLY A 81 -25.34 13.98 0.69
C GLY A 81 -24.01 14.74 0.70
N ASP A 82 -23.64 15.42 1.80
CA ASP A 82 -22.34 16.07 1.90
C ASP A 82 -21.22 15.03 1.85
N LYS A 83 -20.17 15.35 1.10
CA LYS A 83 -18.99 14.52 0.88
C LYS A 83 -17.79 15.13 1.60
N VAL A 84 -17.16 14.40 2.49
CA VAL A 84 -16.04 14.91 3.28
C VAL A 84 -14.88 13.93 3.32
N TYR A 85 -13.65 14.45 3.40
CA TYR A 85 -12.46 13.65 3.60
C TYR A 85 -11.57 14.21 4.72
N LEU A 86 -10.80 13.34 5.35
CA LEU A 86 -9.79 13.67 6.35
C LEU A 86 -8.52 12.91 6.04
N ILE A 87 -7.39 13.63 5.95
CA ILE A 87 -6.07 13.04 5.83
C ILE A 87 -5.38 13.06 7.20
N ASN A 88 -4.85 11.90 7.60
CA ASN A 88 -4.10 11.76 8.85
C ASN A 88 -2.63 11.55 8.56
N ARG A 89 -1.79 12.54 8.92
CA ARG A 89 -0.32 12.52 8.81
C ARG A 89 0.21 12.15 7.42
N GLU A 90 -0.59 12.39 6.38
CA GLU A 90 -0.27 12.01 4.99
C GLU A 90 -0.06 10.49 4.77
N LYS A 91 -0.55 9.66 5.68
CA LYS A 91 -0.37 8.19 5.66
C LYS A 91 -1.68 7.41 5.79
N ALA A 92 -2.78 8.08 6.06
CA ALA A 92 -4.11 7.48 6.10
C ALA A 92 -5.15 8.48 5.64
N ALA A 93 -6.23 7.96 5.05
CA ALA A 93 -7.35 8.76 4.57
C ALA A 93 -8.67 8.20 5.11
N ILE A 94 -9.61 9.10 5.41
CA ILE A 94 -10.98 8.75 5.74
C ILE A 94 -11.87 9.57 4.81
N LEU A 95 -12.79 8.90 4.13
CA LEU A 95 -13.80 9.54 3.29
C LEU A 95 -15.17 9.21 3.85
N ALA A 96 -16.09 10.16 3.80
CA ALA A 96 -17.47 9.91 4.21
C ALA A 96 -18.47 10.64 3.31
N VAL A 97 -19.57 9.96 3.01
CA VAL A 97 -20.77 10.54 2.40
C VAL A 97 -21.87 10.49 3.46
N ILE A 98 -22.34 11.65 3.86
CA ILE A 98 -23.30 11.78 4.97
C ILE A 98 -24.67 11.21 4.55
N GLY A 99 -25.20 10.33 5.38
CA GLY A 99 -26.48 9.67 5.16
C GLY A 99 -27.67 10.56 5.53
N SER A 100 -28.86 10.13 5.09
CA SER A 100 -30.12 10.77 5.50
C SER A 100 -30.60 10.33 6.89
N GLU A 101 -30.13 9.20 7.38
CA GLU A 101 -30.43 8.71 8.74
C GLU A 101 -29.40 9.23 9.75
N PRO A 102 -29.80 9.38 11.03
CA PRO A 102 -28.87 9.68 12.11
C PRO A 102 -27.75 8.63 12.24
N ILE A 103 -26.54 9.08 12.58
CA ILE A 103 -25.36 8.18 12.75
C ILE A 103 -25.61 7.14 13.86
N GLU A 104 -26.46 7.46 14.83
CA GLU A 104 -26.86 6.56 15.89
C GLU A 104 -27.53 5.26 15.39
N ASN A 105 -28.14 5.31 14.22
CA ASN A 105 -28.71 4.13 13.53
C ASN A 105 -27.64 3.25 12.87
N GLY A 106 -26.36 3.63 13.02
CA GLY A 106 -25.20 2.96 12.46
C GLY A 106 -24.73 3.57 11.14
N VAL A 107 -23.56 3.11 10.68
CA VAL A 107 -22.92 3.55 9.45
C VAL A 107 -22.57 2.34 8.59
N ASN A 108 -22.42 2.53 7.28
CA ASN A 108 -21.79 1.56 6.41
C ASN A 108 -20.28 1.85 6.40
N LEU A 109 -19.51 0.95 6.99
CA LEU A 109 -18.07 1.12 7.16
C LEU A 109 -17.32 0.13 6.28
N LEU A 110 -16.41 0.64 5.47
CA LEU A 110 -15.40 -0.09 4.73
C LEU A 110 -14.03 0.23 5.33
N ALA A 111 -13.11 -0.72 5.37
CA ALA A 111 -11.76 -0.50 5.86
C ALA A 111 -10.76 -1.40 5.14
N ALA A 112 -9.71 -0.79 4.61
CA ALA A 112 -8.60 -1.44 3.94
C ALA A 112 -7.28 -0.77 4.34
N HIS A 113 -6.15 -1.48 4.19
CA HIS A 113 -4.85 -0.85 4.36
C HIS A 113 -4.23 -0.45 3.01
N ILE A 114 -3.32 0.52 3.04
CA ILE A 114 -2.66 1.08 1.88
C ILE A 114 -1.13 0.95 1.91
N ASP A 115 -0.58 0.48 3.03
CA ASP A 115 0.81 0.06 3.11
C ASP A 115 0.97 -1.35 2.50
N SER A 116 2.17 -1.66 2.05
CA SER A 116 2.53 -2.96 1.49
C SER A 116 3.98 -3.29 1.86
N PRO A 117 4.38 -4.57 1.84
CA PRO A 117 5.74 -4.97 2.13
C PRO A 117 6.76 -4.26 1.23
N ARG A 118 7.88 -3.83 1.80
CA ARG A 118 8.93 -3.07 1.12
C ARG A 118 10.27 -3.16 1.84
N LEU A 119 11.29 -2.50 1.33
CA LEU A 119 12.57 -2.32 2.01
C LEU A 119 12.69 -0.87 2.48
N ASP A 120 12.61 -0.64 3.79
CA ASP A 120 12.86 0.68 4.38
C ASP A 120 14.37 0.91 4.51
N MET A 121 14.84 2.11 4.18
CA MET A 121 16.23 2.47 4.38
C MET A 121 16.50 2.69 5.88
N LYS A 122 17.67 2.22 6.37
CA LYS A 122 18.11 2.47 7.74
C LYS A 122 18.44 3.96 7.93
N GLN A 123 18.52 4.42 9.18
CA GLN A 123 18.79 5.83 9.53
C GLN A 123 20.15 6.35 9.00
N SER A 124 21.16 5.48 8.89
CA SER A 124 22.43 5.78 8.25
C SER A 124 22.64 4.75 7.14
N PRO A 125 21.95 4.92 5.99
CA PRO A 125 21.86 3.84 5.02
C PRO A 125 23.09 3.74 4.13
N LEU A 126 23.78 4.85 3.88
CA LEU A 126 24.84 4.94 2.87
C LEU A 126 26.15 4.37 3.40
N VAL A 127 26.61 3.31 2.76
CA VAL A 127 27.88 2.67 3.06
C VAL A 127 28.61 2.32 1.77
N GLU A 128 29.95 2.27 1.84
CA GLU A 128 30.80 1.77 0.78
C GLU A 128 31.53 0.52 1.25
N LYS A 129 31.61 -0.49 0.40
CA LYS A 129 32.38 -1.69 0.63
C LYS A 129 32.87 -2.23 -0.71
N ASP A 130 34.15 -2.55 -0.78
CA ASP A 130 34.81 -3.12 -1.98
C ASP A 130 34.54 -2.30 -3.25
N ASP A 131 34.68 -0.96 -3.14
CA ASP A 131 34.41 0.03 -4.21
C ASP A 131 32.96 0.00 -4.75
N VAL A 132 32.01 -0.49 -3.96
CA VAL A 132 30.59 -0.44 -4.28
C VAL A 132 29.82 0.29 -3.17
N GLY A 133 28.99 1.23 -3.58
CA GLY A 133 28.07 1.94 -2.70
C GLY A 133 26.77 1.17 -2.49
N TYR A 134 26.32 1.10 -1.25
CA TYR A 134 25.08 0.45 -0.87
C TYR A 134 24.21 1.34 -0.01
N PHE A 135 22.89 1.19 -0.15
CA PHE A 135 21.96 1.57 0.90
C PHE A 135 21.61 0.35 1.75
N LYS A 136 21.90 0.45 3.06
CA LYS A 136 21.45 -0.55 4.03
C LYS A 136 19.95 -0.41 4.24
N SER A 137 19.27 -1.54 4.14
CA SER A 137 17.83 -1.61 4.30
C SER A 137 17.39 -2.47 5.48
N HIS A 138 16.12 -2.34 5.81
CA HIS A 138 15.39 -3.23 6.70
C HIS A 138 14.06 -3.58 6.03
N TYR A 139 13.71 -4.87 5.96
CA TYR A 139 12.44 -5.24 5.35
C TYR A 139 11.25 -4.89 6.26
N TYR A 140 10.22 -4.37 5.65
CA TYR A 140 8.95 -4.02 6.25
C TYR A 140 7.89 -5.02 5.80
N GLY A 141 7.06 -5.54 6.75
CA GLY A 141 6.04 -6.52 6.45
C GLY A 141 6.55 -7.96 6.32
N GLY A 142 5.67 -8.85 5.93
CA GLY A 142 5.94 -10.26 5.76
C GLY A 142 6.41 -10.60 4.34
N ILE A 143 7.72 -10.71 4.11
CA ILE A 143 8.28 -11.03 2.80
C ILE A 143 8.99 -12.39 2.75
N LYS A 144 8.95 -13.01 1.58
CA LYS A 144 9.90 -14.06 1.20
C LYS A 144 11.15 -13.39 0.63
N LYS A 145 12.17 -13.19 1.45
CA LYS A 145 13.35 -12.38 1.15
C LYS A 145 14.03 -12.72 -0.18
N TYR A 146 14.04 -13.99 -0.57
CA TYR A 146 14.63 -14.44 -1.83
C TYR A 146 13.90 -13.91 -3.09
N GLN A 147 12.64 -13.45 -2.96
CA GLN A 147 11.91 -12.86 -4.07
C GLN A 147 12.29 -11.39 -4.33
N TRP A 148 13.08 -10.79 -3.45
CA TRP A 148 13.46 -9.38 -3.50
C TRP A 148 14.88 -9.16 -4.04
N THR A 149 15.61 -10.25 -4.29
CA THR A 149 16.92 -10.19 -4.96
C THR A 149 16.74 -10.09 -6.47
N THR A 150 17.65 -9.39 -7.15
CA THR A 150 17.70 -9.20 -8.60
C THR A 150 16.51 -8.47 -9.23
N VAL A 151 15.53 -8.04 -8.43
CA VAL A 151 14.39 -7.26 -8.90
C VAL A 151 14.81 -5.79 -9.02
N PRO A 152 14.55 -5.13 -10.17
CA PRO A 152 14.71 -3.69 -10.28
C PRO A 152 13.79 -2.97 -9.29
N MET A 153 14.35 -2.04 -8.51
CA MET A 153 13.64 -1.29 -7.49
C MET A 153 13.72 0.20 -7.75
N SER A 154 12.64 0.90 -7.46
CA SER A 154 12.56 2.35 -7.36
C SER A 154 12.68 2.78 -5.89
N LEU A 155 13.16 4.00 -5.67
CA LEU A 155 13.32 4.60 -4.35
C LEU A 155 12.32 5.75 -4.20
N HIS A 156 11.48 5.64 -3.20
CA HIS A 156 10.42 6.60 -2.88
C HIS A 156 10.56 7.13 -1.46
N GLY A 157 9.91 8.23 -1.17
CA GLY A 157 9.75 8.69 0.19
C GLY A 157 9.92 10.19 0.37
N VAL A 158 10.26 10.57 1.59
CA VAL A 158 10.42 11.97 1.98
C VAL A 158 11.63 12.16 2.88
N ILE A 159 12.28 13.30 2.74
CA ILE A 159 13.37 13.76 3.60
C ILE A 159 12.95 15.11 4.18
N VAL A 160 13.08 15.29 5.48
CA VAL A 160 12.81 16.57 6.14
C VAL A 160 14.13 17.16 6.60
N LYS A 161 14.54 18.26 6.00
CA LYS A 161 15.79 18.98 6.35
C LYS A 161 15.67 19.67 7.70
N SER A 162 16.80 20.06 8.26
CA SER A 162 16.88 20.77 9.55
C SER A 162 16.12 22.10 9.57
N ASP A 163 15.96 22.74 8.42
CA ASP A 163 15.17 23.97 8.24
C ASP A 163 13.65 23.72 8.13
N GLY A 164 13.21 22.45 8.21
CA GLY A 164 11.83 22.03 8.03
C GLY A 164 11.40 21.82 6.58
N THR A 165 12.28 22.06 5.61
CA THR A 165 11.99 21.80 4.19
C THR A 165 11.77 20.34 3.94
N LYS A 166 10.63 19.98 3.34
CA LYS A 166 10.27 18.62 2.95
C LYS A 166 10.64 18.37 1.49
N ILE A 167 11.43 17.37 1.24
CA ILE A 167 11.84 16.90 -0.09
C ILE A 167 11.15 15.57 -0.37
N THR A 168 10.46 15.47 -1.50
CA THR A 168 9.93 14.19 -2.00
C THR A 168 10.97 13.54 -2.89
N VAL A 169 11.22 12.26 -2.64
CA VAL A 169 12.11 11.42 -3.45
C VAL A 169 11.23 10.43 -4.22
N ASN A 170 11.44 10.39 -5.53
CA ASN A 170 10.87 9.39 -6.44
C ASN A 170 11.90 9.18 -7.54
N ILE A 171 12.54 8.01 -7.58
CA ILE A 171 13.61 7.65 -8.53
C ILE A 171 13.37 6.23 -8.98
N GLY A 172 13.34 6.00 -10.28
CA GLY A 172 13.20 4.67 -10.89
C GLY A 172 11.81 4.36 -11.44
N GLU A 173 10.92 5.35 -11.45
CA GLU A 173 9.59 5.24 -12.07
C GLU A 173 9.55 5.77 -13.49
N ASP A 174 10.40 6.75 -13.83
CA ASP A 174 10.61 7.22 -15.19
C ASP A 174 11.61 6.31 -15.91
N GLU A 175 11.42 6.09 -17.22
CA GLU A 175 12.31 5.24 -18.04
C GLU A 175 13.76 5.75 -18.10
N ASN A 176 13.98 7.04 -17.87
CA ASN A 176 15.30 7.67 -17.84
C ASN A 176 15.96 7.65 -16.45
N ASP A 177 15.21 7.27 -15.41
CA ASP A 177 15.74 7.15 -14.06
C ASP A 177 16.60 5.89 -13.91
N PRO A 178 17.65 5.93 -13.07
CA PRO A 178 18.31 4.70 -12.65
C PRO A 178 17.38 3.89 -11.74
N VAL A 179 17.52 2.57 -11.78
CA VAL A 179 16.90 1.64 -10.82
C VAL A 179 17.98 1.06 -9.92
N PHE A 180 17.54 0.51 -8.80
CA PHE A 180 18.38 -0.14 -7.80
C PHE A 180 18.08 -1.63 -7.75
N CYS A 181 18.97 -2.43 -7.16
CA CYS A 181 18.67 -3.84 -6.90
C CYS A 181 19.45 -4.37 -5.71
N VAL A 182 18.95 -5.43 -5.12
CA VAL A 182 19.69 -6.30 -4.23
C VAL A 182 20.34 -7.38 -5.05
N SER A 183 21.69 -7.47 -5.03
CA SER A 183 22.40 -8.53 -5.75
C SER A 183 22.20 -9.90 -5.12
N ASP A 184 22.35 -10.94 -5.90
CA ASP A 184 22.41 -12.31 -5.45
C ASP A 184 23.65 -13.02 -6.02
N LEU A 185 24.03 -14.12 -5.39
CA LEU A 185 25.17 -14.90 -5.82
C LEU A 185 24.80 -15.81 -7.02
N LEU A 186 25.73 -15.89 -7.96
CA LEU A 186 25.65 -16.90 -9.02
C LEU A 186 25.73 -18.32 -8.43
N PRO A 187 25.12 -19.35 -9.06
CA PRO A 187 25.12 -20.72 -8.56
C PRO A 187 26.50 -21.25 -8.19
N HIS A 188 27.52 -20.89 -8.96
CA HIS A 188 28.91 -21.33 -8.72
C HIS A 188 29.49 -20.79 -7.41
N LEU A 189 29.02 -19.65 -6.92
CA LEU A 189 29.45 -19.01 -5.66
C LEU A 189 28.45 -19.25 -4.52
N ALA A 190 27.25 -19.72 -4.81
CA ALA A 190 26.15 -19.84 -3.87
C ALA A 190 26.08 -21.17 -3.11
N SER A 191 27.07 -22.06 -3.24
CA SER A 191 27.02 -23.41 -2.67
C SER A 191 26.68 -23.46 -1.17
N ALA A 192 27.23 -22.54 -0.38
CA ALA A 192 26.92 -22.42 1.05
C ALA A 192 25.53 -21.79 1.29
N GLN A 193 25.16 -20.80 0.50
CA GLN A 193 23.87 -20.13 0.57
C GLN A 193 22.74 -21.10 0.24
N MET A 194 22.87 -21.88 -0.82
CA MET A 194 21.84 -22.85 -1.27
C MET A 194 21.58 -23.99 -0.29
N LYS A 195 22.48 -24.22 0.68
CA LYS A 195 22.28 -25.19 1.78
C LYS A 195 21.46 -24.63 2.94
N ARG A 196 21.20 -23.32 2.97
CA ARG A 196 20.40 -22.69 4.02
C ARG A 196 18.92 -23.07 3.87
N PRO A 197 18.14 -23.11 4.98
CA PRO A 197 16.68 -23.19 4.90
C PRO A 197 16.11 -22.03 4.05
N SER A 198 15.00 -22.25 3.36
CA SER A 198 14.37 -21.24 2.51
C SER A 198 14.07 -19.92 3.22
N THR A 199 13.78 -19.96 4.52
CA THR A 199 13.56 -18.75 5.37
C THR A 199 14.82 -17.94 5.62
N GLU A 200 16.00 -18.55 5.45
CA GLU A 200 17.33 -17.97 5.67
C GLU A 200 18.19 -17.95 4.41
N LEU A 201 17.62 -18.37 3.27
CA LEU A 201 18.32 -18.36 1.98
C LEU A 201 18.96 -17.00 1.72
N ILE A 202 18.17 -15.95 1.92
CA ILE A 202 18.63 -14.56 2.00
C ILE A 202 18.36 -14.06 3.43
N LYS A 203 19.37 -13.57 4.11
CA LYS A 203 19.23 -12.96 5.44
C LYS A 203 18.75 -11.51 5.33
N GLY A 204 18.08 -11.00 6.36
CA GLY A 204 17.60 -9.62 6.37
C GLY A 204 18.71 -8.59 6.16
N GLU A 205 19.90 -8.82 6.75
CA GLU A 205 21.07 -7.94 6.61
C GLU A 205 21.76 -8.05 5.24
N GLU A 206 21.37 -9.00 4.39
CA GLU A 206 21.87 -9.14 3.03
C GLU A 206 21.01 -8.35 2.01
N LEU A 207 19.86 -7.79 2.42
CA LEU A 207 18.95 -7.00 1.58
C LEU A 207 19.44 -5.55 1.42
N ASN A 208 20.68 -5.37 0.95
CA ASN A 208 21.25 -4.04 0.72
C ASN A 208 21.15 -3.69 -0.77
N LEU A 209 20.68 -2.47 -1.07
CA LEU A 209 20.56 -2.01 -2.46
C LEU A 209 21.88 -1.50 -2.96
N ILE A 210 22.30 -1.97 -4.12
CA ILE A 210 23.42 -1.39 -4.87
C ILE A 210 22.97 -0.04 -5.42
N ILE A 211 23.76 1.00 -5.15
CA ILE A 211 23.45 2.38 -5.56
C ILE A 211 24.52 3.01 -6.48
N GLY A 212 25.65 2.37 -6.66
CA GLY A 212 26.69 2.81 -7.58
C GLY A 212 28.06 2.21 -7.28
N SER A 213 28.99 2.41 -8.21
CA SER A 213 30.39 1.94 -8.07
C SER A 213 31.39 2.90 -8.69
N ARG A 214 30.94 4.10 -9.16
CA ARG A 214 31.84 5.09 -9.74
C ARG A 214 32.46 5.95 -8.63
N PRO A 215 33.78 5.93 -8.43
CA PRO A 215 34.44 6.74 -7.42
C PRO A 215 34.46 8.23 -7.80
N PHE A 216 34.53 9.10 -6.82
CA PHE A 216 34.95 10.47 -6.99
C PHE A 216 36.42 10.50 -7.46
N LYS A 217 36.76 11.43 -8.35
CA LYS A 217 38.12 11.52 -8.93
C LYS A 217 39.08 12.18 -7.91
N ASP A 218 39.47 11.41 -6.94
CA ASP A 218 40.49 11.79 -5.95
C ASP A 218 41.22 10.52 -5.52
N ASP A 219 42.55 10.51 -5.64
CA ASP A 219 43.35 9.32 -5.34
C ASP A 219 43.67 9.16 -3.86
N GLU A 220 43.48 10.21 -3.03
CA GLU A 220 43.83 10.20 -1.61
C GLU A 220 42.62 9.97 -0.69
N ALA A 221 41.41 10.24 -1.17
CA ALA A 221 40.18 10.11 -0.35
C ALA A 221 39.77 8.64 -0.11
N SER A 222 39.40 8.33 1.12
CA SER A 222 38.66 7.10 1.45
C SER A 222 37.19 7.26 1.08
N GLU A 223 36.45 6.16 0.95
CA GLU A 223 35.01 6.14 0.65
C GLU A 223 34.63 7.00 -0.59
N ARG A 224 35.40 6.87 -1.66
CA ARG A 224 35.26 7.68 -2.90
C ARG A 224 33.93 7.47 -3.64
N VAL A 225 33.38 6.25 -3.62
CA VAL A 225 32.08 5.95 -4.22
C VAL A 225 30.97 6.61 -3.40
N LYS A 226 31.05 6.48 -2.07
CA LYS A 226 30.11 7.16 -1.17
C LYS A 226 30.13 8.68 -1.37
N LEU A 227 31.33 9.26 -1.46
CA LEU A 227 31.48 10.69 -1.73
C LEU A 227 30.81 11.10 -3.05
N ASN A 228 31.05 10.35 -4.13
CA ASN A 228 30.43 10.64 -5.43
C ASN A 228 28.91 10.55 -5.37
N ILE A 229 28.35 9.53 -4.72
CA ILE A 229 26.91 9.40 -4.53
C ILE A 229 26.35 10.58 -3.72
N MET A 230 27.02 10.99 -2.64
CA MET A 230 26.61 12.16 -1.87
C MET A 230 26.67 13.45 -2.68
N CYS A 231 27.65 13.62 -3.56
CA CYS A 231 27.70 14.76 -4.47
C CYS A 231 26.50 14.78 -5.45
N ILE A 232 26.11 13.61 -5.98
CA ILE A 232 24.95 13.47 -6.87
C ILE A 232 23.67 13.83 -6.12
N LEU A 233 23.46 13.29 -4.91
CA LEU A 233 22.29 13.52 -4.09
C LEU A 233 22.22 14.98 -3.61
N ASN A 234 23.35 15.57 -3.23
CA ASN A 234 23.43 16.98 -2.85
C ASN A 234 23.07 17.88 -4.03
N LYS A 235 23.64 17.62 -5.23
CA LYS A 235 23.32 18.40 -6.43
C LYS A 235 21.84 18.31 -6.82
N LYS A 236 21.23 17.14 -6.70
CA LYS A 236 19.82 16.92 -7.11
C LYS A 236 18.81 17.41 -6.06
N TYR A 237 19.10 17.19 -4.78
CA TYR A 237 18.13 17.37 -3.68
C TYR A 237 18.61 18.37 -2.61
N GLY A 238 19.87 18.82 -2.66
CA GLY A 238 20.43 19.71 -1.64
C GLY A 238 20.56 19.06 -0.26
N ILE A 239 20.69 17.73 -0.19
CA ILE A 239 20.80 16.98 1.07
C ILE A 239 22.25 16.66 1.41
N THR A 240 22.49 16.46 2.69
CA THR A 240 23.73 15.95 3.29
C THR A 240 23.48 14.57 3.91
N GLU A 241 24.54 13.89 4.36
CA GLU A 241 24.39 12.60 5.02
C GLU A 241 23.54 12.68 6.30
N ALA A 242 23.61 13.80 7.02
CA ALA A 242 22.81 14.02 8.23
C ALA A 242 21.30 14.04 7.96
N ASP A 243 20.87 14.43 6.79
CA ASP A 243 19.44 14.51 6.43
C ASP A 243 18.81 13.12 6.30
N PHE A 244 19.59 12.05 6.17
CA PHE A 244 19.06 10.69 6.22
C PHE A 244 18.46 10.32 7.59
N LEU A 245 18.87 10.97 8.68
CA LEU A 245 18.33 10.70 10.02
C LEU A 245 16.83 11.00 10.13
N SER A 246 16.33 11.91 9.30
CA SER A 246 14.92 12.32 9.23
C SER A 246 14.20 11.76 8.00
N ALA A 247 14.89 10.95 7.19
CA ALA A 247 14.34 10.42 5.96
C ALA A 247 13.43 9.21 6.24
N GLU A 248 12.32 9.15 5.52
CA GLU A 248 11.54 7.95 5.29
C GLU A 248 11.72 7.57 3.82
N LEU A 249 12.66 6.68 3.54
CA LEU A 249 12.97 6.20 2.20
C LEU A 249 12.64 4.72 2.09
N GLU A 250 11.93 4.37 1.06
CA GLU A 250 11.34 3.05 0.80
C GLU A 250 11.76 2.58 -0.60
N ALA A 251 12.33 1.38 -0.69
CA ALA A 251 12.56 0.74 -1.98
C ALA A 251 11.47 -0.28 -2.27
N VAL A 252 10.89 -0.16 -3.45
CA VAL A 252 9.78 -0.97 -3.95
C VAL A 252 10.06 -1.46 -5.37
N PRO A 253 9.42 -2.54 -5.85
CA PRO A 253 9.58 -2.99 -7.23
C PRO A 253 9.24 -1.90 -8.26
N ALA A 254 10.17 -1.64 -9.19
CA ALA A 254 10.06 -0.57 -10.19
C ALA A 254 9.12 -0.91 -11.36
N PHE A 255 8.68 -2.16 -11.51
CA PHE A 255 7.82 -2.56 -12.62
C PHE A 255 6.42 -1.95 -12.53
N LYS A 256 5.83 -1.71 -13.70
CA LYS A 256 4.45 -1.22 -13.82
C LYS A 256 3.43 -2.35 -13.71
N ALA A 257 2.23 -2.02 -13.26
CA ALA A 257 1.11 -2.94 -13.28
C ALA A 257 0.70 -3.30 -14.72
N ARG A 258 0.47 -4.58 -14.98
CA ARG A 258 0.18 -5.12 -16.31
C ARG A 258 -0.89 -6.19 -16.28
N ASP A 259 -1.51 -6.42 -17.42
CA ASP A 259 -2.36 -7.59 -17.60
C ASP A 259 -1.51 -8.87 -17.65
N ILE A 260 -2.02 -9.94 -17.08
CA ILE A 260 -1.42 -11.27 -17.10
C ILE A 260 -2.36 -12.22 -17.85
N GLY A 261 -1.74 -13.13 -18.60
CA GLY A 261 -2.41 -14.13 -19.44
C GLY A 261 -2.67 -13.63 -20.86
N PHE A 262 -2.85 -14.57 -21.79
CA PHE A 262 -3.15 -14.23 -23.18
C PHE A 262 -4.49 -13.53 -23.35
N ASP A 263 -5.43 -13.84 -22.48
CA ASP A 263 -6.77 -13.26 -22.43
C ASP A 263 -6.84 -11.97 -21.61
N ARG A 264 -5.72 -11.53 -21.02
CA ARG A 264 -5.58 -10.31 -20.21
C ARG A 264 -6.57 -10.23 -19.05
N SER A 265 -7.00 -11.37 -18.52
CA SER A 265 -8.05 -11.46 -17.50
C SER A 265 -7.56 -11.22 -16.07
N LEU A 266 -6.25 -11.12 -15.85
CA LEU A 266 -5.63 -10.92 -14.55
C LEU A 266 -4.80 -9.64 -14.55
N VAL A 267 -4.74 -8.97 -13.39
CA VAL A 267 -3.87 -7.82 -13.15
C VAL A 267 -2.69 -8.24 -12.30
N GLY A 268 -1.47 -8.03 -12.80
CA GLY A 268 -0.24 -8.18 -12.05
C GLY A 268 0.35 -6.83 -11.68
N GLY A 269 0.85 -6.69 -10.47
CA GLY A 269 1.47 -5.46 -9.98
C GLY A 269 1.94 -5.63 -8.54
N TYR A 270 2.73 -4.66 -8.08
CA TYR A 270 3.18 -4.59 -6.70
C TYR A 270 2.06 -4.02 -5.80
N GLY A 271 1.96 -4.56 -4.58
CA GLY A 271 1.06 -4.01 -3.56
C GLY A 271 -0.40 -4.45 -3.71
N GLN A 272 -0.67 -5.62 -4.30
CA GLN A 272 -2.04 -6.15 -4.44
C GLN A 272 -2.73 -6.29 -3.08
N ASP A 273 -2.02 -6.74 -2.07
CA ASP A 273 -2.40 -6.72 -0.67
C ASP A 273 -1.94 -5.39 -0.03
N ASP A 274 -2.86 -4.53 0.41
CA ASP A 274 -4.32 -4.66 0.25
C ASP A 274 -4.90 -3.53 -0.66
N ARG A 275 -4.11 -3.08 -1.64
CA ARG A 275 -4.55 -2.02 -2.57
C ARG A 275 -5.71 -2.45 -3.45
N VAL A 276 -5.95 -3.76 -3.63
CA VAL A 276 -7.12 -4.24 -4.34
C VAL A 276 -8.40 -3.90 -3.57
N CYS A 277 -8.41 -4.10 -2.25
CA CYS A 277 -9.54 -3.70 -1.41
C CYS A 277 -9.59 -2.17 -1.29
N ALA A 278 -8.45 -1.51 -1.07
CA ALA A 278 -8.40 -0.05 -0.95
C ALA A 278 -8.94 0.67 -2.19
N TYR A 279 -8.62 0.20 -3.40
CA TYR A 279 -9.11 0.80 -4.63
C TYR A 279 -10.61 0.57 -4.82
N THR A 280 -11.09 -0.66 -4.58
CA THR A 280 -12.53 -0.97 -4.70
C THR A 280 -13.35 -0.21 -3.67
N GLU A 281 -12.86 -0.06 -2.45
CA GLU A 281 -13.44 0.76 -1.39
C GLU A 281 -13.47 2.24 -1.76
N LEU A 282 -12.37 2.78 -2.27
CA LEU A 282 -12.28 4.16 -2.75
C LEU A 282 -13.34 4.41 -3.82
N MET A 283 -13.41 3.57 -4.86
CA MET A 283 -14.37 3.74 -5.94
C MET A 283 -15.81 3.65 -5.45
N ALA A 284 -16.10 2.71 -4.54
CA ALA A 284 -17.45 2.56 -3.97
C ALA A 284 -17.89 3.82 -3.21
N VAL A 285 -17.01 4.44 -2.43
CA VAL A 285 -17.37 5.66 -1.68
C VAL A 285 -17.44 6.89 -2.60
N LEU A 286 -16.58 7.00 -3.62
CA LEU A 286 -16.61 8.11 -4.57
C LEU A 286 -17.92 8.12 -5.40
N GLU A 287 -18.43 6.95 -5.78
CA GLU A 287 -19.66 6.77 -6.56
C GLU A 287 -20.93 6.90 -5.71
N THR A 288 -20.81 6.83 -4.38
CA THR A 288 -21.94 6.97 -3.47
C THR A 288 -22.53 8.39 -3.54
N LYS A 289 -23.85 8.51 -3.78
CA LYS A 289 -24.51 9.82 -3.94
C LYS A 289 -25.40 10.21 -2.75
N SER A 290 -26.35 9.37 -2.38
CA SER A 290 -27.37 9.69 -1.36
C SER A 290 -27.65 8.46 -0.51
N PRO A 291 -26.73 8.04 0.36
CA PRO A 291 -26.92 6.85 1.18
C PRO A 291 -27.96 7.12 2.29
N LYS A 292 -28.71 6.10 2.70
CA LYS A 292 -29.53 6.17 3.91
C LYS A 292 -28.64 6.27 5.14
N LYS A 293 -27.74 5.31 5.33
CA LYS A 293 -26.71 5.34 6.39
C LYS A 293 -25.48 6.02 5.87
N THR A 294 -24.81 6.83 6.69
CA THR A 294 -23.53 7.43 6.35
C THR A 294 -22.56 6.34 5.87
N ALA A 295 -22.02 6.50 4.67
CA ALA A 295 -21.00 5.62 4.11
C ALA A 295 -19.62 6.16 4.49
N VAL A 296 -18.76 5.32 5.06
CA VAL A 296 -17.42 5.69 5.51
C VAL A 296 -16.41 4.71 4.94
N ALA A 297 -15.35 5.24 4.33
CA ALA A 297 -14.18 4.50 3.89
C ALA A 297 -12.98 4.90 4.74
N ILE A 298 -12.25 3.91 5.28
CA ILE A 298 -11.06 4.11 6.12
C ILE A 298 -9.88 3.40 5.49
N LEU A 299 -8.95 4.17 4.94
CA LEU A 299 -7.76 3.71 4.26
C LEU A 299 -6.55 3.96 5.18
N THR A 300 -5.96 2.89 5.73
CA THR A 300 -5.01 2.96 6.85
C THR A 300 -3.58 2.58 6.45
N ASP A 301 -2.62 2.98 7.29
CA ASP A 301 -1.21 2.59 7.27
C ASP A 301 -0.91 1.65 8.44
N LYS A 302 0.21 0.89 8.36
CA LYS A 302 0.78 0.08 9.43
C LYS A 302 0.06 -1.24 9.75
N GLU A 303 -0.63 -1.83 8.77
CA GLU A 303 -1.15 -3.19 8.90
C GLU A 303 -0.02 -4.22 8.82
N GLU A 304 0.89 -4.06 7.87
CA GLU A 304 1.99 -4.97 7.58
C GLU A 304 3.05 -5.06 8.71
N THR A 305 3.00 -4.17 9.69
CA THR A 305 3.85 -4.27 10.86
C THR A 305 3.30 -5.30 11.84
N ARG A 306 4.00 -6.43 12.02
CA ARG A 306 3.75 -7.38 13.11
C ARG A 306 4.08 -6.76 14.47
N ILE A 307 3.38 -5.71 14.87
CA ILE A 307 3.48 -5.21 16.24
C ILE A 307 2.71 -6.19 17.12
N ARG A 308 3.45 -7.07 17.80
CA ARG A 308 2.89 -7.93 18.84
C ARG A 308 2.10 -7.08 19.83
N ARG A 309 0.76 -7.11 19.72
CA ARG A 309 -0.27 -6.89 20.75
C ARG A 309 -0.45 -5.55 21.43
N LYS A 310 0.31 -4.46 21.25
CA LYS A 310 0.05 -3.26 22.09
C LYS A 310 -0.46 -2.00 21.39
N TYR A 311 -0.38 -1.90 20.05
CA TYR A 311 -0.83 -0.68 19.34
C TYR A 311 -1.51 -1.02 18.02
N ARG A 312 -2.75 -1.52 18.09
CA ARG A 312 -3.58 -1.67 16.88
C ARG A 312 -3.97 -0.29 16.36
N THR A 313 -3.79 -0.06 15.07
CA THR A 313 -4.17 1.15 14.32
C THR A 313 -5.67 1.47 14.49
N SER A 314 -6.51 0.45 14.69
CA SER A 314 -7.93 0.57 15.01
C SER A 314 -8.23 1.46 16.23
N VAL A 315 -7.31 1.54 17.21
CA VAL A 315 -7.52 2.37 18.41
C VAL A 315 -7.38 3.86 18.10
N ARG A 316 -6.52 4.25 17.15
CA ARG A 316 -6.33 5.67 16.81
C ARG A 316 -7.37 6.22 15.85
N VAL A 317 -7.84 5.42 14.89
CA VAL A 317 -8.94 5.81 14.00
C VAL A 317 -10.22 5.99 14.81
N SER A 318 -10.54 5.08 15.73
CA SER A 318 -11.67 5.24 16.63
C SER A 318 -11.50 6.45 17.56
N GLN A 319 -10.26 6.82 17.95
CA GLN A 319 -10.00 8.03 18.72
C GLN A 319 -10.16 9.33 17.91
N VAL A 320 -9.82 9.32 16.62
CA VAL A 320 -10.07 10.47 15.73
C VAL A 320 -11.57 10.64 15.50
N LEU A 321 -12.28 9.56 15.21
CA LEU A 321 -13.74 9.56 15.12
C LEU A 321 -14.41 9.92 16.47
N HIS A 322 -13.82 9.50 17.61
CA HIS A 322 -14.34 9.84 18.94
C HIS A 322 -14.02 11.27 19.39
N ARG A 323 -12.88 11.85 19.03
CA ARG A 323 -12.50 13.21 19.45
C ARG A 323 -13.11 14.29 18.57
N GLY A 324 -13.35 14.02 17.29
CA GLY A 324 -14.00 14.98 16.38
C GLY A 324 -15.49 15.20 16.67
N PRO A 325 -16.31 14.17 16.80
CA PRO A 325 -17.76 14.28 16.98
C PRO A 325 -18.23 14.65 18.39
N ARG A 326 -17.42 14.45 19.46
CA ARG A 326 -17.88 14.58 20.86
C ARG A 326 -18.56 15.91 21.22
N ARG A 327 -18.36 16.96 20.49
CA ARG A 327 -19.05 18.24 20.70
C ARG A 327 -20.35 18.40 19.89
N TYR A 328 -20.56 17.53 18.88
CA TYR A 328 -21.75 17.60 18.02
C TYR A 328 -22.83 16.59 18.39
N PHE A 329 -22.48 15.51 19.06
CA PHE A 329 -23.39 14.45 19.49
C PHE A 329 -23.52 14.49 21.02
N ARG A 330 -24.27 15.48 21.55
CA ARG A 330 -24.82 15.42 22.90
C ARG A 330 -26.09 14.56 22.86
N SER A 331 -25.92 13.25 22.85
CA SER A 331 -26.97 12.31 23.22
C SER A 331 -26.34 11.01 23.70
N GLU A 332 -27.08 10.18 24.41
CA GLU A 332 -26.63 8.96 25.09
C GLU A 332 -25.94 7.89 24.23
N SER A 333 -25.86 8.08 22.95
CA SER A 333 -25.27 7.20 21.93
C SER A 333 -23.74 6.96 22.06
N ALA A 334 -23.03 7.78 22.83
CA ALA A 334 -21.61 7.51 23.16
C ALA A 334 -21.37 6.15 23.86
N ARG A 335 -22.43 5.53 24.38
CA ARG A 335 -22.39 4.16 24.95
C ARG A 335 -22.39 3.07 23.88
N CYS A 336 -22.94 3.31 22.70
CA CYS A 336 -23.04 2.30 21.64
C CYS A 336 -21.67 1.99 21.02
N PHE A 337 -20.83 3.00 20.79
CA PHE A 337 -19.47 2.80 20.28
C PHE A 337 -18.50 2.08 21.24
N ARG A 338 -18.78 2.05 22.54
CA ARG A 338 -17.97 1.26 23.50
C ARG A 338 -18.23 -0.25 23.41
N LYS A 339 -19.30 -0.69 22.78
CA LYS A 339 -19.69 -2.10 22.66
C LYS A 339 -19.19 -2.79 21.38
N PHE A 340 -18.70 -2.04 20.39
CA PHE A 340 -18.11 -2.64 19.21
C PHE A 340 -16.64 -3.04 19.48
N LYS A 341 -16.45 -4.11 20.22
CA LYS A 341 -15.27 -4.97 20.12
C LYS A 341 -15.53 -5.88 18.92
N VAL A 342 -15.02 -5.52 17.75
CA VAL A 342 -14.93 -6.46 16.64
C VAL A 342 -13.75 -7.37 16.96
N PRO A 343 -13.95 -8.68 17.19
CA PRO A 343 -12.84 -9.62 17.26
C PRO A 343 -12.40 -9.88 15.82
N PHE A 344 -11.22 -9.41 15.47
CA PHE A 344 -10.52 -9.91 14.29
C PHE A 344 -9.67 -11.09 14.73
N GLY A 345 -10.02 -12.29 14.19
CA GLY A 345 -9.24 -13.51 14.29
C GLY A 345 -7.96 -13.40 13.46
#